data_2727dc9ffd335e847fef3cd1e58b24b5
#
_entry.id   2727dc9ffd335e847fef3cd1e58b24b5
#
_cell.length_a   1.000
_cell.length_b   1.000
_cell.length_c   1.000
_cell.angle_alpha   90.00
_cell.angle_beta   90.00
_cell.angle_gamma   90.00
#
_symmetry.space_group_name_H-M   'P 1'
#
loop_
_entity.id
_entity.type
_entity.pdbx_description
1 polymer ?
#
loop_
_entity_poly.entity_id
_entity_poly.type
_entity_poly.pdbx_seq_one_letter_code
_entity_poly.pdbx_strand_id
1 'polypeptide(L)'
;MTANGQPAGGGAPAAGGAHGRPEGAAPARTVPPAALPGDTVAAVVRQWRAVHPDLDTGPMEIIGRINRCAALLQQAEDAPLRRAGLSRPEFDLLGALRRTGHELTPSELARETFSSGAAVTKRLKQLTERGLVDRRGDTRDRRVAHVRLTDAGRDLVDGILPEQLAYERAVLSGLDTGGHDGLAALLGELLGRLEGRPGVPRG
;
A
#
# COMPACT_ATOMS: atom_id res chain seq x y z
N MET A 1 0.35 -39.34 75.36
CA MET A 1 1.26 -38.62 76.27
C MET A 1 1.53 -37.27 75.62
N THR A 2 0.78 -36.33 76.10
CA THR A 2 1.18 -35.13 76.85
C THR A 2 1.99 -34.15 75.97
N ALA A 3 1.53 -33.07 75.73
CA ALA A 3 0.95 -31.92 76.36
C ALA A 3 1.72 -30.65 75.94
N ASN A 4 0.96 -29.66 75.63
CA ASN A 4 1.07 -28.24 76.07
C ASN A 4 2.26 -27.39 75.59
N GLY A 5 2.01 -26.23 75.07
CA GLY A 5 1.61 -24.99 75.65
C GLY A 5 1.71 -23.81 74.71
N GLN A 6 0.62 -23.12 74.69
CA GLN A 6 0.58 -21.69 74.29
C GLN A 6 0.77 -20.92 75.63
N PRO A 7 1.24 -19.64 75.57
CA PRO A 7 0.41 -18.52 75.26
C PRO A 7 1.14 -17.26 74.66
N ALA A 8 0.41 -16.52 73.88
CA ALA A 8 -0.07 -15.13 74.01
C ALA A 8 0.94 -13.97 74.08
N GLY A 9 0.61 -12.98 73.31
CA GLY A 9 0.82 -11.55 73.63
C GLY A 9 1.50 -10.75 72.56
N GLY A 10 0.79 -9.97 71.87
CA GLY A 10 0.62 -8.57 72.09
C GLY A 10 1.17 -7.69 70.95
N GLY A 11 0.35 -6.83 70.42
CA GLY A 11 0.78 -5.51 69.98
C GLY A 11 0.79 -5.26 68.47
N ALA A 12 -0.31 -4.76 67.90
CA ALA A 12 -0.26 -3.85 66.77
C ALA A 12 0.30 -2.49 67.25
N PRO A 13 0.94 -1.73 66.33
CA PRO A 13 0.20 -0.61 65.78
C PRO A 13 0.43 -0.40 64.28
N ALA A 14 -0.58 0.25 63.69
CA ALA A 14 -0.66 0.76 62.35
C ALA A 14 0.42 1.81 62.06
N ALA A 15 0.97 1.75 60.85
CA ALA A 15 1.57 2.92 60.21
C ALA A 15 1.32 2.84 58.73
N GLY A 16 0.65 3.87 58.22
CA GLY A 16 0.32 4.06 56.82
C GLY A 16 1.55 4.19 55.92
N GLY A 17 1.52 3.53 54.82
CA GLY A 17 2.50 3.65 53.74
C GLY A 17 1.77 4.04 52.47
N ALA A 18 1.95 5.27 52.09
CA ALA A 18 1.44 5.90 50.89
C ALA A 18 1.79 5.08 49.65
N HIS A 19 0.76 4.72 48.88
CA HIS A 19 0.93 4.22 47.52
C HIS A 19 1.41 5.35 46.66
N GLY A 20 2.71 5.43 46.43
CA GLY A 20 3.33 6.19 45.35
C GLY A 20 2.91 5.60 44.02
N ARG A 21 2.08 6.30 43.26
CA ARG A 21 1.89 6.07 41.84
C ARG A 21 3.25 6.13 41.17
N PRO A 22 3.60 5.18 40.28
CA PRO A 22 4.75 5.38 39.40
C PRO A 22 4.41 6.51 38.45
N GLU A 23 5.16 7.57 38.56
CA GLU A 23 5.21 8.71 37.66
C GLU A 23 5.42 8.22 36.22
N GLY A 24 4.53 8.64 35.31
CA GLY A 24 4.52 8.21 33.93
C GLY A 24 5.87 8.43 33.27
N ALA A 25 6.47 7.36 32.83
CA ALA A 25 7.63 7.41 31.95
C ALA A 25 7.23 8.20 30.69
N ALA A 26 7.88 9.33 30.46
CA ALA A 26 7.75 10.10 29.23
C ALA A 26 8.03 9.17 28.04
N PRO A 27 7.24 9.25 26.94
CA PRO A 27 7.48 8.41 25.78
C PRO A 27 8.90 8.67 25.26
N ALA A 28 9.65 7.60 25.09
CA ALA A 28 11.00 7.65 24.55
C ALA A 28 10.95 8.39 23.21
N ARG A 29 11.66 9.50 23.12
CA ARG A 29 11.86 10.24 21.86
C ARG A 29 12.61 9.31 20.90
N THR A 30 11.87 8.70 20.01
CA THR A 30 12.45 7.96 18.90
C THR A 30 13.27 8.93 18.06
N VAL A 31 14.58 8.78 18.08
CA VAL A 31 15.48 9.53 17.18
C VAL A 31 15.12 9.08 15.77
N PRO A 32 14.71 10.00 14.88
CA PRO A 32 14.40 9.62 13.51
C PRO A 32 15.66 9.03 12.85
N PRO A 33 15.53 7.98 12.03
CA PRO A 33 16.67 7.42 11.32
C PRO A 33 17.36 8.52 10.51
N ALA A 34 18.69 8.49 10.49
CA ALA A 34 19.49 9.44 9.72
C ALA A 34 19.02 9.43 8.26
N ALA A 35 18.75 10.60 7.70
CA ALA A 35 18.31 10.73 6.32
C ALA A 35 19.38 10.19 5.39
N LEU A 36 19.01 9.23 4.54
CA LEU A 36 19.92 8.71 3.50
C LEU A 36 20.26 9.83 2.50
N PRO A 37 21.48 9.84 1.93
CA PRO A 37 21.82 10.76 0.85
C PRO A 37 20.80 10.63 -0.29
N GLY A 38 20.18 11.75 -0.69
CA GLY A 38 19.17 11.79 -1.75
C GLY A 38 17.71 11.67 -1.28
N ASP A 39 17.44 11.52 0.02
CA ASP A 39 16.07 11.57 0.56
C ASP A 39 15.52 13.00 0.56
N THR A 40 14.81 13.34 -0.52
CA THR A 40 14.19 14.66 -0.70
C THR A 40 13.07 14.92 0.28
N VAL A 41 12.38 13.89 0.78
CA VAL A 41 11.29 14.01 1.75
C VAL A 41 11.85 14.42 3.11
N ALA A 42 12.99 13.88 3.52
CA ALA A 42 13.65 14.29 4.75
C ALA A 42 14.04 15.78 4.74
N ALA A 43 14.42 16.32 3.58
CA ALA A 43 14.69 17.75 3.43
C ALA A 43 13.43 18.60 3.65
N VAL A 44 12.31 18.21 3.05
CA VAL A 44 11.00 18.88 3.23
C VAL A 44 10.56 18.83 4.68
N VAL A 45 10.66 17.69 5.34
CA VAL A 45 10.31 17.54 6.77
C VAL A 45 11.16 18.45 7.66
N ARG A 46 12.48 18.54 7.40
CA ARG A 46 13.35 19.47 8.15
C ARG A 46 12.93 20.93 7.97
N GLN A 47 12.55 21.34 6.76
CA GLN A 47 12.07 22.71 6.49
C GLN A 47 10.79 23.00 7.27
N TRP A 48 9.83 22.08 7.30
CA TRP A 48 8.61 22.25 8.08
C TRP A 48 8.87 22.35 9.59
N ARG A 49 9.77 21.52 10.13
CA ARG A 49 10.18 21.59 11.54
C ARG A 49 10.84 22.93 11.91
N ALA A 50 11.57 23.53 10.96
CA ALA A 50 12.18 24.83 11.17
C ALA A 50 11.15 25.97 11.22
N VAL A 51 10.07 25.89 10.43
CA VAL A 51 9.00 26.89 10.38
C VAL A 51 7.96 26.68 11.48
N HIS A 52 7.66 25.43 11.81
CA HIS A 52 6.66 25.02 12.81
C HIS A 52 7.26 23.99 13.77
N PRO A 53 8.03 24.41 14.78
CA PRO A 53 8.74 23.48 15.68
C PRO A 53 7.81 22.56 16.49
N ASP A 54 6.61 23.03 16.79
CA ASP A 54 5.63 22.31 17.62
C ASP A 54 4.73 21.36 16.80
N LEU A 55 4.87 21.33 15.47
CA LEU A 55 4.06 20.49 14.60
C LEU A 55 4.62 19.07 14.53
N ASP A 56 3.76 18.07 14.77
CA ASP A 56 4.12 16.68 14.51
C ASP A 56 4.22 16.42 12.99
N THR A 57 5.45 16.35 12.50
CA THR A 57 5.75 16.06 11.09
C THR A 57 5.98 14.56 10.81
N GLY A 58 5.83 13.70 11.80
CA GLY A 58 6.02 12.23 11.66
C GLY A 58 5.22 11.62 10.50
N PRO A 59 3.93 11.91 10.35
CA PRO A 59 3.14 11.42 9.22
C PRO A 59 3.70 11.80 7.85
N MET A 60 4.31 12.98 7.71
CA MET A 60 4.92 13.43 6.45
C MET A 60 6.11 12.56 6.04
N GLU A 61 6.84 12.00 7.01
CA GLU A 61 7.98 11.13 6.74
C GLU A 61 7.53 9.83 6.03
N ILE A 62 6.37 9.32 6.36
CA ILE A 62 5.83 8.09 5.78
C ILE A 62 5.09 8.39 4.47
N ILE A 63 4.05 9.21 4.53
CA ILE A 63 3.20 9.50 3.37
C ILE A 63 3.98 10.22 2.26
N GLY A 64 4.88 11.13 2.63
CA GLY A 64 5.75 11.80 1.66
C GLY A 64 6.66 10.82 0.89
N ARG A 65 7.25 9.84 1.58
CA ARG A 65 8.08 8.81 0.93
C ARG A 65 7.25 7.89 0.05
N ILE A 66 6.06 7.46 0.49
CA ILE A 66 5.14 6.65 -0.32
C ILE A 66 4.80 7.38 -1.62
N ASN A 67 4.37 8.65 -1.53
CA ASN A 67 4.02 9.44 -2.71
C ASN A 67 5.23 9.67 -3.63
N ARG A 68 6.41 9.94 -3.07
CA ARG A 68 7.63 10.14 -3.86
C ARG A 68 8.08 8.86 -4.56
N CYS A 69 8.05 7.73 -3.86
CA CYS A 69 8.34 6.42 -4.44
C CYS A 69 7.35 6.10 -5.57
N ALA A 70 6.04 6.27 -5.34
CA ALA A 70 5.03 6.03 -6.36
C ALA A 70 5.28 6.86 -7.62
N ALA A 71 5.58 8.17 -7.49
CA ALA A 71 5.89 9.02 -8.63
C ALA A 71 7.14 8.58 -9.39
N LEU A 72 8.20 8.19 -8.69
CA LEU A 72 9.45 7.72 -9.31
C LEU A 72 9.26 6.37 -10.02
N LEU A 73 8.55 5.43 -9.40
CA LEU A 73 8.24 4.13 -9.98
C LEU A 73 7.42 4.29 -11.26
N GLN A 74 6.36 5.10 -11.24
CA GLN A 74 5.56 5.37 -12.44
C GLN A 74 6.38 5.93 -13.60
N GLN A 75 7.31 6.86 -13.33
CA GLN A 75 8.18 7.43 -14.38
C GLN A 75 9.10 6.39 -15.01
N ALA A 76 9.63 5.46 -14.23
CA ALA A 76 10.59 4.47 -14.68
C ALA A 76 9.93 3.24 -15.32
N GLU A 77 8.81 2.77 -14.75
CA GLU A 77 8.04 1.63 -15.26
C GLU A 77 7.43 1.88 -16.64
N ASP A 78 7.21 3.15 -17.01
CA ASP A 78 6.62 3.49 -18.29
C ASP A 78 7.53 3.19 -19.50
N ALA A 79 8.81 2.90 -19.32
CA ALA A 79 9.71 2.67 -20.46
C ALA A 79 9.35 1.40 -21.27
N PRO A 80 9.11 0.20 -20.67
CA PRO A 80 8.61 -0.97 -21.39
C PRO A 80 7.23 -0.73 -22.01
N LEU A 81 6.33 -0.06 -21.30
CA LEU A 81 4.99 0.25 -21.76
C LEU A 81 5.01 1.19 -22.95
N ARG A 82 5.84 2.25 -22.91
CA ARG A 82 6.00 3.19 -24.04
C ARG A 82 6.50 2.50 -25.30
N ARG A 83 7.44 1.53 -25.19
CA ARG A 83 7.89 0.75 -26.36
C ARG A 83 6.75 -0.07 -26.97
N ALA A 84 5.84 -0.57 -26.14
CA ALA A 84 4.65 -1.28 -26.58
C ALA A 84 3.47 -0.37 -26.95
N GLY A 85 3.64 0.96 -26.87
CA GLY A 85 2.60 1.94 -27.13
C GLY A 85 1.43 1.85 -26.13
N LEU A 86 1.69 1.40 -24.89
CA LEU A 86 0.70 1.32 -23.81
C LEU A 86 0.94 2.40 -22.76
N SER A 87 -0.14 2.95 -22.25
CA SER A 87 -0.12 3.66 -20.98
C SER A 87 -0.24 2.68 -19.81
N ARG A 88 0.24 3.07 -18.63
CA ARG A 88 0.11 2.25 -17.40
C ARG A 88 -1.34 1.82 -17.14
N PRO A 89 -2.35 2.71 -17.19
CA PRO A 89 -3.72 2.30 -16.98
C PRO A 89 -4.29 1.35 -18.04
N GLU A 90 -3.80 1.36 -19.28
CA GLU A 90 -4.17 0.38 -20.29
C GLU A 90 -3.55 -0.98 -19.98
N PHE A 91 -2.28 -1.01 -19.57
CA PHE A 91 -1.62 -2.23 -19.12
C PHE A 91 -2.32 -2.85 -17.90
N ASP A 92 -2.74 -2.03 -16.94
CA ASP A 92 -3.47 -2.49 -15.75
C ASP A 92 -4.79 -3.17 -16.11
N LEU A 93 -5.53 -2.65 -17.12
CA LEU A 93 -6.76 -3.28 -17.63
C LEU A 93 -6.47 -4.63 -18.29
N LEU A 94 -5.45 -4.69 -19.15
CA LEU A 94 -5.03 -5.94 -19.79
C LEU A 94 -4.54 -6.94 -18.76
N GLY A 95 -3.75 -6.49 -17.78
CA GLY A 95 -3.25 -7.29 -16.66
C GLY A 95 -4.38 -7.86 -15.79
N ALA A 96 -5.43 -7.07 -15.52
CA ALA A 96 -6.60 -7.54 -14.79
C ALA A 96 -7.30 -8.68 -15.52
N LEU A 97 -7.55 -8.55 -16.83
CA LEU A 97 -8.13 -9.60 -17.65
C LEU A 97 -7.22 -10.85 -17.71
N ARG A 98 -5.89 -10.65 -17.74
CA ARG A 98 -4.94 -11.76 -17.82
C ARG A 98 -4.89 -12.58 -16.53
N ARG A 99 -4.82 -11.91 -15.36
CA ARG A 99 -4.70 -12.58 -14.06
C ARG A 99 -6.00 -13.23 -13.58
N THR A 100 -7.17 -12.68 -13.95
CA THR A 100 -8.46 -13.27 -13.60
C THR A 100 -8.82 -14.47 -14.47
N GLY A 101 -8.30 -14.51 -15.69
CA GLY A 101 -8.49 -15.66 -16.61
C GLY A 101 -9.90 -15.81 -17.19
N HIS A 102 -10.79 -14.83 -16.98
CA HIS A 102 -12.16 -14.83 -17.49
C HIS A 102 -12.58 -13.44 -17.97
N GLU A 103 -13.71 -13.38 -18.64
CA GLU A 103 -14.31 -12.12 -19.11
C GLU A 103 -14.76 -11.27 -17.92
N LEU A 104 -14.52 -9.96 -17.98
CA LEU A 104 -14.96 -8.99 -16.98
C LEU A 104 -15.83 -7.92 -17.61
N THR A 105 -16.78 -7.41 -16.84
CA THR A 105 -17.53 -6.20 -17.21
C THR A 105 -16.68 -4.94 -17.00
N PRO A 106 -16.98 -3.82 -17.67
CA PRO A 106 -16.29 -2.54 -17.41
C PRO A 106 -16.36 -2.10 -15.94
N SER A 107 -17.43 -2.42 -15.24
CA SER A 107 -17.59 -2.10 -13.82
C SER A 107 -16.67 -2.95 -12.93
N GLU A 108 -16.49 -4.23 -13.26
CA GLU A 108 -15.53 -5.10 -12.59
C GLU A 108 -14.11 -4.65 -12.86
N LEU A 109 -13.78 -4.31 -14.11
CA LEU A 109 -12.48 -3.77 -14.48
C LEU A 109 -12.18 -2.46 -13.73
N ALA A 110 -13.16 -1.59 -13.54
CA ALA A 110 -12.99 -0.36 -12.77
C ALA A 110 -12.63 -0.66 -11.30
N ARG A 111 -13.24 -1.67 -10.70
CA ARG A 111 -12.89 -2.13 -9.34
C ARG A 111 -11.51 -2.77 -9.29
N GLU A 112 -11.22 -3.66 -10.23
CA GLU A 112 -9.93 -4.39 -10.30
C GLU A 112 -8.72 -3.47 -10.52
N THR A 113 -8.92 -2.31 -11.18
CA THR A 113 -7.86 -1.36 -11.51
C THR A 113 -7.94 -0.04 -10.72
N PHE A 114 -8.85 0.04 -9.74
CA PHE A 114 -9.09 1.25 -8.94
C PHE A 114 -9.35 2.51 -9.78
N SER A 115 -9.93 2.33 -10.96
CA SER A 115 -10.19 3.38 -11.94
C SER A 115 -11.65 3.80 -11.96
N SER A 116 -11.95 5.02 -12.44
CA SER A 116 -13.33 5.42 -12.68
C SER A 116 -13.93 4.72 -13.91
N GLY A 117 -15.23 4.43 -13.89
CA GLY A 117 -15.91 3.76 -15.00
C GLY A 117 -15.78 4.51 -16.33
N ALA A 118 -15.79 5.86 -16.30
CA ALA A 118 -15.60 6.69 -17.49
C ALA A 118 -14.19 6.50 -18.08
N ALA A 119 -13.16 6.47 -17.22
CA ALA A 119 -11.78 6.25 -17.64
C ALA A 119 -11.58 4.85 -18.25
N VAL A 120 -12.18 3.82 -17.63
CA VAL A 120 -12.15 2.45 -18.14
C VAL A 120 -12.83 2.37 -19.51
N THR A 121 -14.02 2.94 -19.66
CA THR A 121 -14.75 2.94 -20.95
C THR A 121 -13.94 3.56 -22.08
N LYS A 122 -13.29 4.72 -21.82
CA LYS A 122 -12.43 5.39 -22.81
C LYS A 122 -11.26 4.50 -23.23
N ARG A 123 -10.56 3.89 -22.27
CA ARG A 123 -9.40 3.03 -22.53
C ARG A 123 -9.78 1.73 -23.24
N LEU A 124 -10.90 1.11 -22.83
CA LEU A 124 -11.40 -0.09 -23.50
C LEU A 124 -11.73 0.15 -24.98
N LYS A 125 -12.24 1.35 -25.33
CA LYS A 125 -12.44 1.72 -26.73
C LYS A 125 -11.10 1.68 -27.50
N GLN A 126 -10.07 2.33 -26.98
CA GLN A 126 -8.73 2.35 -27.57
C GLN A 126 -8.11 0.95 -27.72
N LEU A 127 -8.23 0.13 -26.66
CA LEU A 127 -7.72 -1.25 -26.67
C LEU A 127 -8.47 -2.14 -27.67
N THR A 128 -9.79 -1.93 -27.83
CA THR A 128 -10.59 -2.63 -28.85
C THR A 128 -10.19 -2.24 -30.26
N GLU A 129 -9.99 -0.93 -30.52
CA GLU A 129 -9.53 -0.41 -31.82
C GLU A 129 -8.15 -0.97 -32.19
N ARG A 130 -7.32 -1.27 -31.20
CA ARG A 130 -6.00 -1.90 -31.36
C ARG A 130 -6.04 -3.43 -31.46
N GLY A 131 -7.21 -4.04 -31.33
CA GLY A 131 -7.38 -5.48 -31.40
C GLY A 131 -6.81 -6.25 -30.19
N LEU A 132 -6.59 -5.58 -29.06
CA LEU A 132 -6.04 -6.18 -27.83
C LEU A 132 -7.10 -6.78 -26.92
N VAL A 133 -8.32 -6.28 -27.03
CA VAL A 133 -9.50 -6.82 -26.32
C VAL A 133 -10.69 -6.93 -27.25
N ASP A 134 -11.53 -7.95 -27.00
CA ASP A 134 -12.86 -8.10 -27.60
C ASP A 134 -13.94 -7.70 -26.62
N ARG A 135 -15.05 -7.16 -27.15
CA ARG A 135 -16.26 -6.87 -26.38
C ARG A 135 -17.40 -7.74 -26.86
N ARG A 136 -18.02 -8.45 -25.94
CA ARG A 136 -19.21 -9.28 -26.21
C ARG A 136 -20.42 -8.69 -25.47
N GLY A 137 -21.52 -8.47 -26.16
CA GLY A 137 -22.80 -8.21 -25.49
C GLY A 137 -23.27 -9.43 -24.72
N ASP A 138 -23.82 -9.25 -23.54
CA ASP A 138 -24.48 -10.32 -22.81
C ASP A 138 -25.72 -10.79 -23.60
N THR A 139 -25.96 -12.10 -23.63
CA THR A 139 -27.11 -12.69 -24.34
C THR A 139 -28.42 -12.46 -23.63
N ARG A 140 -28.40 -12.22 -22.32
CA ARG A 140 -29.58 -11.99 -21.47
C ARG A 140 -29.87 -10.51 -21.27
N ASP A 141 -28.83 -9.68 -21.09
CA ASP A 141 -28.96 -8.22 -20.95
C ASP A 141 -27.99 -7.50 -21.89
N ARG A 142 -28.53 -6.98 -23.01
CA ARG A 142 -27.75 -6.24 -24.02
C ARG A 142 -27.09 -4.96 -23.49
N ARG A 143 -27.41 -4.54 -22.25
CA ARG A 143 -26.79 -3.38 -21.60
C ARG A 143 -25.46 -3.76 -20.95
N VAL A 144 -25.24 -5.04 -20.72
CA VAL A 144 -23.99 -5.56 -20.14
C VAL A 144 -23.07 -6.00 -21.26
N ALA A 145 -21.87 -5.47 -21.27
CA ALA A 145 -20.80 -5.89 -22.17
C ALA A 145 -19.71 -6.60 -21.36
N HIS A 146 -19.32 -7.77 -21.82
CA HIS A 146 -18.16 -8.50 -21.30
C HIS A 146 -16.94 -8.20 -22.16
N VAL A 147 -15.80 -8.07 -21.52
CA VAL A 147 -14.49 -7.77 -22.13
C VAL A 147 -13.58 -8.95 -21.86
N ARG A 148 -12.86 -9.39 -22.90
CA ARG A 148 -11.84 -10.43 -22.81
C ARG A 148 -10.59 -10.01 -23.58
N LEU A 149 -9.45 -10.60 -23.23
CA LEU A 149 -8.24 -10.47 -24.03
C LEU A 149 -8.40 -11.23 -25.35
N THR A 150 -7.88 -10.63 -26.41
CA THR A 150 -7.52 -11.39 -27.62
C THR A 150 -6.19 -12.13 -27.39
N ASP A 151 -5.81 -13.02 -28.33
CA ASP A 151 -4.49 -13.65 -28.27
C ASP A 151 -3.37 -12.61 -28.34
N ALA A 152 -3.51 -11.61 -29.21
CA ALA A 152 -2.56 -10.49 -29.30
C ALA A 152 -2.45 -9.69 -27.98
N GLY A 153 -3.58 -9.47 -27.31
CA GLY A 153 -3.58 -8.80 -26.00
C GLY A 153 -2.89 -9.63 -24.92
N ARG A 154 -3.09 -10.96 -24.96
CA ARG A 154 -2.44 -11.89 -24.04
C ARG A 154 -0.92 -11.93 -24.25
N ASP A 155 -0.49 -12.13 -25.50
CA ASP A 155 0.93 -12.18 -25.86
C ASP A 155 1.65 -10.88 -25.48
N LEU A 156 0.98 -9.74 -25.68
CA LEU A 156 1.53 -8.44 -25.32
C LEU A 156 1.76 -8.30 -23.81
N VAL A 157 0.78 -8.68 -22.98
CA VAL A 157 0.92 -8.63 -21.51
C VAL A 157 1.99 -9.60 -21.04
N ASP A 158 1.98 -10.83 -21.54
CA ASP A 158 2.92 -11.87 -21.14
C ASP A 158 4.36 -11.51 -21.55
N GLY A 159 4.53 -10.75 -22.64
CA GLY A 159 5.83 -10.24 -23.08
C GLY A 159 6.37 -9.07 -22.24
N ILE A 160 5.48 -8.19 -21.77
CA ILE A 160 5.87 -6.99 -20.99
C ILE A 160 6.14 -7.33 -19.52
N LEU A 161 5.32 -8.19 -18.92
CA LEU A 161 5.36 -8.47 -17.48
C LEU A 161 6.74 -8.92 -16.96
N PRO A 162 7.51 -9.78 -17.64
CA PRO A 162 8.85 -10.16 -17.18
C PRO A 162 9.84 -9.01 -17.10
N GLU A 163 9.79 -8.08 -18.06
CA GLU A 163 10.66 -6.89 -18.06
C GLU A 163 10.32 -5.96 -16.90
N GLN A 164 9.04 -5.75 -16.63
CA GLN A 164 8.57 -4.96 -15.50
C GLN A 164 9.02 -5.56 -14.18
N LEU A 165 8.83 -6.86 -13.98
CA LEU A 165 9.27 -7.56 -12.75
C LEU A 165 10.79 -7.55 -12.60
N ALA A 166 11.56 -7.58 -13.71
CA ALA A 166 13.01 -7.45 -13.64
C ALA A 166 13.44 -6.06 -13.16
N TYR A 167 12.77 -5.01 -13.63
CA TYR A 167 12.99 -3.66 -13.15
C TYR A 167 12.64 -3.51 -11.66
N GLU A 168 11.47 -3.99 -11.23
CA GLU A 168 11.05 -3.93 -9.83
C GLU A 168 12.04 -4.65 -8.90
N ARG A 169 12.54 -5.82 -9.31
CA ARG A 169 13.61 -6.52 -8.57
C ARG A 169 14.89 -5.68 -8.48
N ALA A 170 15.27 -5.00 -9.55
CA ALA A 170 16.45 -4.15 -9.54
C ALA A 170 16.28 -2.95 -8.59
N VAL A 171 15.11 -2.34 -8.55
CA VAL A 171 14.79 -1.25 -7.60
C VAL A 171 14.89 -1.72 -6.15
N LEU A 172 14.41 -2.92 -5.86
CA LEU A 172 14.39 -3.49 -4.51
C LEU A 172 15.71 -4.12 -4.10
N SER A 173 16.66 -4.31 -5.01
CA SER A 173 17.93 -5.04 -4.75
C SER A 173 18.83 -4.41 -3.67
N GLY A 174 18.57 -3.15 -3.31
CA GLY A 174 19.27 -2.47 -2.20
C GLY A 174 18.75 -2.82 -0.80
N LEU A 175 17.62 -3.54 -0.71
CA LEU A 175 17.07 -4.04 0.53
C LEU A 175 17.46 -5.51 0.72
N ASP A 176 17.75 -5.92 1.95
CA ASP A 176 17.91 -7.33 2.28
C ASP A 176 16.54 -8.04 2.35
N THR A 177 16.54 -9.36 2.49
CA THR A 177 15.30 -10.15 2.54
C THR A 177 14.39 -9.72 3.69
N GLY A 178 14.96 -9.43 4.87
CA GLY A 178 14.18 -8.95 6.02
C GLY A 178 13.55 -7.57 5.76
N GLY A 179 14.28 -6.70 5.06
CA GLY A 179 13.77 -5.40 4.61
C GLY A 179 12.63 -5.52 3.61
N HIS A 180 12.70 -6.46 2.66
CA HIS A 180 11.62 -6.74 1.71
C HIS A 180 10.34 -7.17 2.43
N ASP A 181 10.45 -8.20 3.29
CA ASP A 181 9.31 -8.78 4.00
C ASP A 181 8.69 -7.76 4.97
N GLY A 182 9.53 -7.02 5.69
CA GLY A 182 9.09 -5.98 6.60
C GLY A 182 8.36 -4.83 5.90
N LEU A 183 8.89 -4.36 4.77
CA LEU A 183 8.26 -3.31 3.97
C LEU A 183 6.93 -3.78 3.39
N ALA A 184 6.87 -4.99 2.84
CA ALA A 184 5.65 -5.56 2.28
C ALA A 184 4.55 -5.70 3.35
N ALA A 185 4.91 -6.19 4.56
CA ALA A 185 3.97 -6.32 5.67
C ALA A 185 3.39 -4.97 6.11
N LEU A 186 4.24 -3.95 6.32
CA LEU A 186 3.81 -2.62 6.75
C LEU A 186 2.94 -1.91 5.69
N LEU A 187 3.30 -2.01 4.42
CA LEU A 187 2.50 -1.46 3.32
C LEU A 187 1.17 -2.19 3.20
N GLY A 188 1.14 -3.52 3.36
CA GLY A 188 -0.10 -4.30 3.37
C GLY A 188 -1.04 -3.92 4.51
N GLU A 189 -0.51 -3.71 5.71
CA GLU A 189 -1.30 -3.22 6.85
C GLU A 189 -1.89 -1.82 6.60
N LEU A 190 -1.07 -0.90 6.08
CA LEU A 190 -1.50 0.45 5.75
C LEU A 190 -2.59 0.43 4.66
N LEU A 191 -2.39 -0.36 3.60
CA LEU A 191 -3.35 -0.50 2.50
C LEU A 191 -4.69 -1.03 3.01
N GLY A 192 -4.69 -2.09 3.81
CA GLY A 192 -5.91 -2.65 4.40
C GLY A 192 -6.68 -1.63 5.25
N ARG A 193 -5.98 -0.76 5.99
CA ARG A 193 -6.61 0.32 6.75
C ARG A 193 -7.22 1.40 5.85
N LEU A 194 -6.59 1.72 4.72
CA LEU A 194 -7.11 2.72 3.77
C LEU A 194 -8.32 2.19 2.99
N GLU A 195 -8.28 0.93 2.55
CA GLU A 195 -9.38 0.29 1.83
C GLU A 195 -10.59 -0.02 2.73
N GLY A 196 -10.34 -0.35 4.00
CA GLY A 196 -11.38 -0.64 4.99
C GLY A 196 -12.09 0.59 5.58
N ARG A 197 -11.65 1.82 5.31
CA ARG A 197 -12.31 3.04 5.82
C ARG A 197 -13.47 3.45 4.92
N PRO A 198 -14.73 3.47 5.41
CA PRO A 198 -15.83 4.14 4.72
C PRO A 198 -15.54 5.65 4.74
N GLY A 199 -15.36 6.27 3.57
CA GLY A 199 -15.21 7.72 3.46
C GLY A 199 -13.92 8.25 2.82
N VAL A 200 -12.98 7.39 2.43
CA VAL A 200 -11.89 7.82 1.54
C VAL A 200 -12.47 7.90 0.12
N PRO A 201 -12.50 9.11 -0.51
CA PRO A 201 -12.97 9.22 -1.89
C PRO A 201 -12.09 8.33 -2.78
N ARG A 202 -12.70 7.35 -3.43
CA ARG A 202 -12.04 6.62 -4.53
C ARG A 202 -12.06 7.56 -5.73
N GLY A 203 -10.90 8.14 -6.02
CA GLY A 203 -10.68 9.02 -7.15
C GLY A 203 -10.96 8.36 -8.50
#